data_7b9c0900948e4ecf5f2ec87892275d85
#
_entry.id   7b9c0900948e4ecf5f2ec87892275d85
#
_cell.length_a   1.000
_cell.length_b   1.000
_cell.length_c   1.000
_cell.angle_alpha   90.00
_cell.angle_beta   90.00
_cell.angle_gamma   90.00
#
_symmetry.space_group_name_H-M   'P 1'
#
loop_
_entity.id
_entity.type
_entity.pdbx_description
1 polymer ?
#
loop_
_entity_poly.entity_id
_entity_poly.type
_entity_poly.pdbx_seq_one_letter_code
_entity_poly.pdbx_strand_id
1 'polypeptide(L)'
;ASAQDSEAKQKLIEVQSRIAEHTAEIEGRKQEIMDILGNRASTKAKIQHYDTTREQIAARRAALSRSILEVSSEQERQAGLLRQYEEELSSVQETIAGYNQRISETEQTIARLQKELNEKQEKLRIGQTAYHRESSRLESLKNITERYDGYGNSIRRVMSNKDREKGLIGVVADIIKVEKEYEIAIETALGGSIQNIVTDNEDTAKRMIAFLKKNKYGRATFLPLTSMKGSYGLKNEEALREKGVIGLANTLVHVEPQFEGLAAQLLGRTIVVRTIDDGIAIARKYRQTLRLVTLEGELINPGGSMTGGAFKNSSNLLSRRREIEEFEKTVAMLKSDMDAMEKDVSRVKAERGTCYNAIDEIQHCLLYTSPSPRDRSL
;
A
#
# COMPACT_ATOMS: atom_id res chain seq x y z
N ALA A 1 -2.70 -6.96 62.13
CA ALA A 1 -3.77 -7.11 61.14
C ALA A 1 -3.74 -5.99 60.07
N SER A 2 -3.56 -4.71 60.46
CA SER A 2 -3.60 -3.57 59.52
C SER A 2 -2.42 -3.53 58.53
N ALA A 3 -1.21 -3.92 58.99
CA ALA A 3 -0.02 -3.92 58.10
C ALA A 3 -0.06 -5.06 57.03
N GLN A 4 -0.57 -6.22 57.41
CA GLN A 4 -0.71 -7.35 56.52
C GLN A 4 -1.81 -7.13 55.48
N ASP A 5 -2.87 -6.40 55.81
CA ASP A 5 -3.94 -6.03 54.88
C ASP A 5 -3.47 -4.97 53.85
N SER A 6 -2.63 -4.04 54.29
CA SER A 6 -1.97 -3.07 53.43
C SER A 6 -1.00 -3.74 52.47
N GLU A 7 -0.20 -4.69 52.94
CA GLU A 7 0.75 -5.44 52.11
C GLU A 7 0.02 -6.36 51.11
N ALA A 8 -1.08 -6.98 51.53
CA ALA A 8 -1.93 -7.78 50.63
C ALA A 8 -2.60 -6.91 49.56
N LYS A 9 -3.08 -5.72 49.90
CA LYS A 9 -3.63 -4.77 48.92
C LYS A 9 -2.59 -4.27 47.93
N GLN A 10 -1.36 -4.00 48.42
CA GLN A 10 -0.26 -3.60 47.54
C GLN A 10 0.14 -4.71 46.58
N LYS A 11 0.24 -5.96 47.04
CA LYS A 11 0.46 -7.14 46.20
C LYS A 11 -0.69 -7.39 45.20
N LEU A 12 -1.93 -7.14 45.64
CA LEU A 12 -3.09 -7.26 44.70
C LEU A 12 -3.01 -6.21 43.58
N ILE A 13 -2.68 -4.97 43.88
CA ILE A 13 -2.49 -3.89 42.91
C ILE A 13 -1.35 -4.25 41.93
N GLU A 14 -0.23 -4.73 42.49
CA GLU A 14 0.91 -5.15 41.65
C GLU A 14 0.54 -6.31 40.71
N VAL A 15 -0.17 -7.31 41.21
CA VAL A 15 -0.65 -8.44 40.44
C VAL A 15 -1.67 -7.98 39.36
N GLN A 16 -2.59 -7.09 39.72
CA GLN A 16 -3.55 -6.51 38.76
C GLN A 16 -2.84 -5.69 37.69
N SER A 17 -1.82 -4.90 38.05
CA SER A 17 -0.98 -4.17 37.09
C SER A 17 -0.27 -5.13 36.12
N ARG A 18 0.35 -6.20 36.64
CA ARG A 18 1.00 -7.22 35.81
C ARG A 18 0.02 -7.97 34.90
N ILE A 19 -1.18 -8.27 35.42
CA ILE A 19 -2.25 -8.87 34.59
C ILE A 19 -2.65 -7.92 33.47
N ALA A 20 -2.83 -6.63 33.73
CA ALA A 20 -3.16 -5.63 32.73
C ALA A 20 -2.03 -5.49 31.69
N GLU A 21 -0.79 -5.48 32.13
CA GLU A 21 0.40 -5.42 31.26
C GLU A 21 0.49 -6.67 30.36
N HIS A 22 0.37 -7.86 30.94
CA HIS A 22 0.36 -9.11 30.15
C HIS A 22 -0.87 -9.23 29.24
N THR A 23 -2.01 -8.73 29.67
CA THR A 23 -3.20 -8.71 28.82
C THR A 23 -3.00 -7.79 27.60
N ALA A 24 -2.40 -6.61 27.83
CA ALA A 24 -2.06 -5.70 26.73
C ALA A 24 -0.98 -6.31 25.79
N GLU A 25 0.01 -7.00 26.39
CA GLU A 25 1.04 -7.71 25.60
C GLU A 25 0.42 -8.86 24.77
N ILE A 26 -0.48 -9.62 25.37
CA ILE A 26 -1.21 -10.71 24.66
C ILE A 26 -2.05 -10.13 23.52
N GLU A 27 -2.75 -9.03 23.74
CA GLU A 27 -3.57 -8.39 22.71
C GLU A 27 -2.69 -7.81 21.60
N GLY A 28 -1.55 -7.22 21.93
CA GLY A 28 -0.53 -6.80 20.96
C GLY A 28 0.00 -7.97 20.13
N ARG A 29 0.35 -9.07 20.79
CA ARG A 29 0.82 -10.29 20.10
C ARG A 29 -0.27 -10.93 19.22
N LYS A 30 -1.53 -10.91 19.66
CA LYS A 30 -2.65 -11.37 18.82
C LYS A 30 -2.80 -10.52 17.57
N GLN A 31 -2.67 -9.19 17.72
CA GLN A 31 -2.71 -8.28 16.57
C GLN A 31 -1.55 -8.54 15.61
N GLU A 32 -0.33 -8.69 16.13
CA GLU A 32 0.83 -9.08 15.29
C GLU A 32 0.58 -10.40 14.54
N ILE A 33 0.00 -11.38 15.22
CA ILE A 33 -0.37 -12.67 14.60
C ILE A 33 -1.40 -12.46 13.50
N MET A 34 -2.44 -11.65 13.73
CA MET A 34 -3.46 -11.34 12.72
C MET A 34 -2.85 -10.62 11.51
N ASP A 35 -1.96 -9.68 11.75
CA ASP A 35 -1.25 -8.96 10.68
C ASP A 35 -0.31 -9.91 9.90
N ILE A 36 0.40 -10.78 10.60
CA ILE A 36 1.23 -11.81 9.97
C ILE A 36 0.37 -12.80 9.17
N LEU A 37 -0.78 -13.21 9.71
CA LEU A 37 -1.71 -14.08 9.02
C LEU A 37 -2.33 -13.41 7.79
N GLY A 38 -2.71 -12.14 7.91
CA GLY A 38 -3.17 -11.30 6.81
C GLY A 38 -2.12 -11.15 5.71
N ASN A 39 -0.90 -10.83 6.12
CA ASN A 39 0.25 -10.73 5.22
C ASN A 39 0.58 -12.10 4.56
N ARG A 40 0.49 -13.18 5.34
CA ARG A 40 0.70 -14.54 4.83
C ARG A 40 -0.38 -14.94 3.83
N ALA A 41 -1.66 -14.64 4.11
CA ALA A 41 -2.77 -14.92 3.22
C ALA A 41 -2.63 -14.12 1.91
N SER A 42 -2.31 -12.83 2.02
CA SER A 42 -2.03 -11.94 0.88
C SER A 42 -0.86 -12.47 0.05
N THR A 43 0.24 -12.84 0.71
CA THR A 43 1.43 -13.39 0.05
C THR A 43 1.12 -14.71 -0.65
N LYS A 44 0.34 -15.60 -0.01
CA LYS A 44 -0.08 -16.86 -0.61
C LYS A 44 -0.96 -16.66 -1.85
N ALA A 45 -1.90 -15.73 -1.79
CA ALA A 45 -2.73 -15.37 -2.95
C ALA A 45 -1.88 -14.81 -4.11
N LYS A 46 -0.86 -14.00 -3.78
CA LYS A 46 0.09 -13.50 -4.77
C LYS A 46 0.90 -14.61 -5.43
N ILE A 47 1.40 -15.56 -4.63
CA ILE A 47 2.16 -16.71 -5.15
C ILE A 47 1.29 -17.51 -6.11
N GLN A 48 0.05 -17.81 -5.74
CA GLN A 48 -0.88 -18.55 -6.62
C GLN A 48 -1.17 -17.80 -7.92
N HIS A 49 -1.41 -16.49 -7.84
CA HIS A 49 -1.59 -15.66 -9.04
C HIS A 49 -0.32 -15.63 -9.90
N TYR A 50 0.83 -15.57 -9.27
CA TYR A 50 2.13 -15.61 -9.93
C TYR A 50 2.33 -16.91 -10.72
N ASP A 51 2.06 -18.05 -10.07
CA ASP A 51 2.19 -19.36 -10.70
C ASP A 51 1.26 -19.49 -11.89
N THR A 52 -0.01 -19.07 -11.76
CA THR A 52 -0.98 -19.08 -12.85
C THR A 52 -0.52 -18.20 -14.03
N THR A 53 -0.03 -17.01 -13.73
CA THR A 53 0.48 -16.09 -14.76
C THR A 53 1.71 -16.67 -15.45
N ARG A 54 2.61 -17.31 -14.70
CA ARG A 54 3.81 -17.98 -15.22
C ARG A 54 3.46 -19.14 -16.16
N GLU A 55 2.49 -19.94 -15.78
CA GLU A 55 1.99 -21.04 -16.61
C GLU A 55 1.36 -20.53 -17.91
N GLN A 56 0.54 -19.47 -17.83
CA GLN A 56 -0.07 -18.85 -19.02
C GLN A 56 0.99 -18.28 -19.98
N ILE A 57 2.02 -17.62 -19.43
CA ILE A 57 3.12 -17.10 -20.23
C ILE A 57 3.94 -18.24 -20.84
N ALA A 58 4.21 -19.32 -20.09
CA ALA A 58 4.94 -20.49 -20.59
C ALA A 58 4.15 -21.17 -21.72
N ALA A 59 2.86 -21.33 -21.57
CA ALA A 59 1.98 -21.89 -22.62
C ALA A 59 1.95 -21.00 -23.88
N ARG A 60 1.89 -19.68 -23.71
CA ARG A 60 1.95 -18.72 -24.83
C ARG A 60 3.30 -18.77 -25.56
N ARG A 61 4.41 -18.83 -24.80
CA ARG A 61 5.77 -18.99 -25.38
C ARG A 61 5.88 -20.29 -26.17
N ALA A 62 5.37 -21.40 -25.63
CA ALA A 62 5.40 -22.69 -26.29
C ALA A 62 4.58 -22.70 -27.59
N ALA A 63 3.38 -22.10 -27.58
CA ALA A 63 2.54 -21.94 -28.76
C ALA A 63 3.22 -21.08 -29.84
N LEU A 64 3.83 -19.97 -29.43
CA LEU A 64 4.55 -19.08 -30.32
C LEU A 64 5.78 -19.73 -30.95
N SER A 65 6.55 -20.51 -30.17
CA SER A 65 7.71 -21.25 -30.68
C SER A 65 7.32 -22.31 -31.72
N ARG A 66 6.16 -22.97 -31.54
CA ARG A 66 5.65 -23.90 -32.55
C ARG A 66 5.30 -23.20 -33.86
N SER A 67 4.59 -22.05 -33.77
CA SER A 67 4.22 -21.26 -34.98
C SER A 67 5.47 -20.77 -35.71
N ILE A 68 6.51 -20.37 -35.01
CA ILE A 68 7.80 -19.98 -35.63
C ILE A 68 8.47 -21.17 -36.32
N LEU A 69 8.45 -22.37 -35.68
CA LEU A 69 9.01 -23.58 -36.29
C LEU A 69 8.22 -24.00 -37.53
N GLU A 70 6.89 -23.91 -37.50
CA GLU A 70 6.05 -24.21 -38.66
C GLU A 70 6.31 -23.25 -39.84
N VAL A 71 6.42 -21.93 -39.53
CA VAL A 71 6.76 -20.94 -40.56
C VAL A 71 8.17 -21.15 -41.10
N SER A 72 9.14 -21.44 -40.21
CA SER A 72 10.52 -21.73 -40.64
C SER A 72 10.61 -23.01 -41.52
N SER A 73 9.88 -24.08 -41.16
CA SER A 73 9.86 -25.31 -41.93
C SER A 73 9.14 -25.12 -43.30
N GLU A 74 8.08 -24.33 -43.30
CA GLU A 74 7.39 -23.96 -44.56
C GLU A 74 8.29 -23.12 -45.44
N GLN A 75 9.05 -22.20 -44.86
CA GLN A 75 10.02 -21.39 -45.57
C GLN A 75 11.19 -22.18 -46.13
N GLU A 76 11.75 -23.16 -45.36
CA GLU A 76 12.79 -24.06 -45.85
C GLU A 76 12.28 -24.89 -47.07
N ARG A 77 11.05 -25.33 -47.00
CA ARG A 77 10.40 -26.03 -48.10
C ARG A 77 10.24 -25.16 -49.33
N GLN A 78 9.79 -23.90 -49.17
CA GLN A 78 9.62 -22.95 -50.28
C GLN A 78 10.98 -22.55 -50.86
N ALA A 79 12.01 -22.35 -50.04
CA ALA A 79 13.37 -22.10 -50.51
C ALA A 79 13.92 -23.27 -51.33
N GLY A 80 13.58 -24.52 -50.98
CA GLY A 80 13.94 -25.72 -51.77
C GLY A 80 13.24 -25.74 -53.14
N LEU A 81 11.96 -25.38 -53.17
CA LEU A 81 11.20 -25.28 -54.42
C LEU A 81 11.71 -24.14 -55.33
N LEU A 82 12.05 -22.99 -54.71
CA LEU A 82 12.61 -21.85 -55.45
C LEU A 82 13.93 -22.22 -56.14
N ARG A 83 14.81 -22.98 -55.49
CA ARG A 83 16.08 -23.47 -56.10
C ARG A 83 15.85 -24.36 -57.30
N GLN A 84 14.80 -25.15 -57.32
CA GLN A 84 14.44 -25.98 -58.44
C GLN A 84 13.96 -25.21 -59.68
N TYR A 85 13.32 -24.03 -59.44
CA TYR A 85 12.84 -23.19 -60.52
C TYR A 85 13.84 -22.12 -60.98
N GLU A 86 14.94 -21.88 -60.19
CA GLU A 86 16.02 -20.94 -60.57
C GLU A 86 16.73 -21.36 -61.87
N GLU A 87 16.78 -22.62 -62.14
CA GLU A 87 17.44 -23.18 -63.35
C GLU A 87 16.61 -22.97 -64.63
N GLU A 88 15.29 -22.74 -64.52
CA GLU A 88 14.40 -22.72 -65.70
C GLU A 88 14.00 -21.34 -66.25
N LEU A 89 14.21 -20.26 -65.49
CA LEU A 89 13.68 -18.95 -65.89
C LEU A 89 14.58 -17.75 -65.49
N SER A 90 15.54 -17.42 -66.37
CA SER A 90 16.48 -16.30 -66.09
C SER A 90 15.83 -14.94 -65.89
N SER A 91 14.64 -14.69 -66.44
CA SER A 91 13.91 -13.42 -66.24
C SER A 91 13.13 -13.34 -64.91
N VAL A 92 12.91 -14.47 -64.22
CA VAL A 92 12.24 -14.57 -62.94
C VAL A 92 13.21 -14.48 -61.80
N GLN A 93 14.51 -14.74 -62.07
CA GLN A 93 15.57 -14.74 -61.03
C GLN A 93 15.69 -13.40 -60.26
N GLU A 94 15.62 -12.27 -60.94
CA GLU A 94 15.71 -10.97 -60.28
C GLU A 94 14.48 -10.70 -59.41
N THR A 95 13.29 -11.10 -59.86
CA THR A 95 12.06 -10.95 -59.08
C THR A 95 12.08 -11.86 -57.86
N ILE A 96 12.54 -13.13 -58.02
CA ILE A 96 12.69 -14.10 -56.98
C ILE A 96 13.75 -13.63 -55.98
N ALA A 97 14.91 -13.11 -56.43
CA ALA A 97 15.93 -12.55 -55.59
C ALA A 97 15.39 -11.35 -54.77
N GLY A 98 14.65 -10.45 -55.39
CA GLY A 98 14.02 -9.32 -54.73
C GLY A 98 13.00 -9.76 -53.63
N TYR A 99 12.24 -10.80 -53.92
CA TYR A 99 11.31 -11.35 -52.93
C TYR A 99 12.05 -12.05 -51.78
N ASN A 100 13.10 -12.81 -52.06
CA ASN A 100 13.90 -13.44 -51.03
C ASN A 100 14.57 -12.41 -50.10
N GLN A 101 15.07 -11.32 -50.68
CA GLN A 101 15.63 -10.23 -49.88
C GLN A 101 14.57 -9.63 -48.96
N ARG A 102 13.38 -9.33 -49.46
CA ARG A 102 12.26 -8.80 -48.68
C ARG A 102 11.83 -9.76 -47.56
N ILE A 103 11.79 -11.08 -47.84
CA ILE A 103 11.50 -12.09 -46.82
C ILE A 103 12.54 -12.05 -45.75
N SER A 104 13.82 -12.05 -46.07
CA SER A 104 14.94 -12.02 -45.10
C SER A 104 14.90 -10.75 -44.24
N GLU A 105 14.67 -9.59 -44.84
CA GLU A 105 14.53 -8.30 -44.10
C GLU A 105 13.30 -8.34 -43.16
N THR A 106 12.20 -8.92 -43.62
CA THR A 106 10.99 -9.04 -42.80
C THR A 106 11.19 -10.02 -41.66
N GLU A 107 11.94 -11.09 -41.86
CA GLU A 107 12.28 -12.06 -40.84
C GLU A 107 13.23 -11.49 -39.76
N GLN A 108 14.24 -10.76 -40.18
CA GLN A 108 15.08 -10.02 -39.23
C GLN A 108 14.22 -9.07 -38.40
N THR A 109 13.23 -8.48 -39.03
CA THR A 109 12.26 -7.63 -38.34
C THR A 109 11.41 -8.45 -37.37
N ILE A 110 10.89 -9.62 -37.80
CA ILE A 110 10.15 -10.54 -36.91
C ILE A 110 11.01 -11.01 -35.73
N ALA A 111 12.26 -11.39 -35.97
CA ALA A 111 13.16 -11.83 -34.92
C ALA A 111 13.44 -10.70 -33.92
N ARG A 112 13.62 -9.47 -34.41
CA ARG A 112 13.79 -8.28 -33.57
C ARG A 112 12.52 -8.00 -32.77
N LEU A 113 11.37 -7.99 -33.42
CA LEU A 113 10.07 -7.76 -32.77
C LEU A 113 9.77 -8.85 -31.73
N GLN A 114 10.15 -10.10 -32.01
CA GLN A 114 10.01 -11.20 -31.06
C GLN A 114 10.84 -10.98 -29.80
N LYS A 115 12.11 -10.56 -29.95
CA LYS A 115 12.97 -10.22 -28.83
C LYS A 115 12.40 -9.05 -28.04
N GLU A 116 11.99 -7.99 -28.72
CA GLU A 116 11.34 -6.84 -28.10
C GLU A 116 10.06 -7.24 -27.36
N LEU A 117 9.25 -8.11 -27.98
CA LEU A 117 8.03 -8.64 -27.37
C LEU A 117 8.33 -9.40 -26.06
N ASN A 118 9.32 -10.27 -26.09
CA ASN A 118 9.72 -11.02 -24.90
C ASN A 118 10.20 -10.11 -23.76
N GLU A 119 11.02 -9.10 -24.11
CA GLU A 119 11.50 -8.12 -23.14
C GLU A 119 10.35 -7.28 -22.54
N LYS A 120 9.42 -6.84 -23.39
CA LYS A 120 8.23 -6.07 -22.96
C LYS A 120 7.27 -6.94 -22.13
N GLN A 121 7.07 -8.18 -22.52
CA GLN A 121 6.24 -9.12 -21.76
C GLN A 121 6.82 -9.42 -20.38
N GLU A 122 8.14 -9.56 -20.29
CA GLU A 122 8.79 -9.75 -18.99
C GLU A 122 8.66 -8.51 -18.10
N LYS A 123 8.85 -7.32 -18.65
CA LYS A 123 8.60 -6.05 -17.94
C LYS A 123 7.15 -5.95 -17.48
N LEU A 124 6.19 -6.28 -18.36
CA LEU A 124 4.78 -6.29 -18.03
C LEU A 124 4.48 -7.27 -16.89
N ARG A 125 5.05 -8.47 -16.93
CA ARG A 125 4.91 -9.48 -15.89
C ARG A 125 5.42 -8.98 -14.53
N ILE A 126 6.58 -8.32 -14.53
CA ILE A 126 7.14 -7.71 -13.31
C ILE A 126 6.21 -6.60 -12.81
N GLY A 127 5.73 -5.75 -13.70
CA GLY A 127 4.79 -4.69 -13.38
C GLY A 127 3.48 -5.21 -12.81
N GLN A 128 2.89 -6.22 -13.41
CA GLN A 128 1.67 -6.90 -12.95
C GLN A 128 1.86 -7.48 -11.54
N THR A 129 3.00 -8.09 -11.31
CA THR A 129 3.34 -8.65 -9.99
C THR A 129 3.44 -7.57 -8.94
N ALA A 130 4.15 -6.48 -9.26
CA ALA A 130 4.27 -5.34 -8.35
C ALA A 130 2.89 -4.70 -8.07
N TYR A 131 2.09 -4.49 -9.10
CA TYR A 131 0.73 -3.97 -8.97
C TYR A 131 -0.14 -4.84 -8.06
N HIS A 132 -0.18 -6.15 -8.30
CA HIS A 132 -0.99 -7.05 -7.48
C HIS A 132 -0.53 -7.11 -6.03
N ARG A 133 0.78 -7.09 -5.79
CA ARG A 133 1.35 -7.05 -4.45
C ARG A 133 0.91 -5.78 -3.71
N GLU A 134 1.14 -4.62 -4.31
CA GLU A 134 0.84 -3.34 -3.66
C GLU A 134 -0.69 -3.11 -3.57
N SER A 135 -1.47 -3.54 -4.56
CA SER A 135 -2.94 -3.48 -4.54
C SER A 135 -3.53 -4.36 -3.41
N SER A 136 -3.05 -5.59 -3.26
CA SER A 136 -3.51 -6.47 -2.18
C SER A 136 -3.13 -5.94 -0.80
N ARG A 137 -1.95 -5.32 -0.69
CA ARG A 137 -1.52 -4.67 0.54
C ARG A 137 -2.38 -3.45 0.87
N LEU A 138 -2.67 -2.62 -0.12
CA LEU A 138 -3.59 -1.49 0.00
C LEU A 138 -4.97 -1.94 0.45
N GLU A 139 -5.53 -2.96 -0.20
CA GLU A 139 -6.85 -3.50 0.14
C GLU A 139 -6.88 -4.05 1.57
N SER A 140 -5.85 -4.78 1.98
CA SER A 140 -5.73 -5.27 3.35
C SER A 140 -5.71 -4.12 4.36
N LEU A 141 -4.91 -3.07 4.11
CA LEU A 141 -4.83 -1.90 4.98
C LEU A 141 -6.17 -1.15 5.04
N LYS A 142 -6.86 -0.97 3.91
CA LYS A 142 -8.20 -0.36 3.85
C LYS A 142 -9.21 -1.17 4.66
N ASN A 143 -9.26 -2.47 4.48
CA ASN A 143 -10.16 -3.37 5.20
C ASN A 143 -9.94 -3.30 6.72
N ILE A 144 -8.67 -3.29 7.17
CA ILE A 144 -8.31 -3.15 8.59
C ILE A 144 -8.79 -1.79 9.12
N THR A 145 -8.61 -0.73 8.35
CA THR A 145 -8.97 0.64 8.74
C THR A 145 -10.49 0.83 8.76
N GLU A 146 -11.22 0.38 7.73
CA GLU A 146 -12.68 0.50 7.64
C GLU A 146 -13.41 -0.30 8.72
N ARG A 147 -12.85 -1.45 9.10
CA ARG A 147 -13.40 -2.29 10.19
C ARG A 147 -12.97 -1.84 11.57
N TYR A 148 -12.13 -0.81 11.64
CA TYR A 148 -11.51 -0.39 12.90
C TYR A 148 -10.82 -1.56 13.62
N ASP A 149 -10.19 -2.47 12.86
CA ASP A 149 -9.45 -3.58 13.43
C ASP A 149 -8.20 -3.07 14.15
N GLY A 150 -8.01 -3.51 15.40
CA GLY A 150 -7.01 -2.96 16.32
C GLY A 150 -7.56 -1.91 17.29
N TYR A 151 -8.81 -1.43 17.08
CA TYR A 151 -9.50 -0.60 18.06
C TYR A 151 -10.32 -1.44 19.04
N GLY A 152 -10.65 -0.86 20.18
CA GLY A 152 -11.51 -1.51 21.17
C GLY A 152 -12.89 -1.90 20.60
N ASN A 153 -13.48 -2.98 21.11
CA ASN A 153 -14.77 -3.47 20.61
C ASN A 153 -15.87 -2.40 20.65
N SER A 154 -15.92 -1.59 21.69
CA SER A 154 -16.87 -0.48 21.83
C SER A 154 -16.74 0.52 20.67
N ILE A 155 -15.52 0.87 20.29
CA ILE A 155 -15.24 1.82 19.20
C ILE A 155 -15.70 1.24 17.88
N ARG A 156 -15.33 -0.01 17.55
CA ARG A 156 -15.80 -0.70 16.33
C ARG A 156 -17.31 -0.73 16.24
N ARG A 157 -18.00 -1.05 17.34
CA ARG A 157 -19.46 -1.11 17.39
C ARG A 157 -20.11 0.26 17.20
N VAL A 158 -19.53 1.31 17.72
CA VAL A 158 -20.02 2.67 17.45
C VAL A 158 -19.76 3.05 16.00
N MET A 159 -18.54 2.85 15.50
CA MET A 159 -18.16 3.26 14.15
C MET A 159 -18.89 2.48 13.05
N SER A 160 -19.35 1.25 13.32
CA SER A 160 -20.24 0.52 12.40
C SER A 160 -21.64 1.16 12.23
N ASN A 161 -21.99 2.17 13.02
CA ASN A 161 -23.20 2.96 12.85
C ASN A 161 -22.94 4.30 12.14
N LYS A 162 -21.75 4.57 11.64
CA LYS A 162 -21.39 5.87 11.03
C LYS A 162 -22.33 6.26 9.89
N ASP A 163 -22.73 5.30 9.05
CA ASP A 163 -23.62 5.55 7.91
C ASP A 163 -25.06 5.91 8.36
N ARG A 164 -25.47 5.43 9.54
CA ARG A 164 -26.81 5.67 10.10
C ARG A 164 -26.88 6.91 10.98
N GLU A 165 -25.77 7.24 11.60
CA GLU A 165 -25.67 8.35 12.55
C GLU A 165 -24.71 9.42 11.99
N LYS A 166 -25.28 10.37 11.25
CA LYS A 166 -24.50 11.42 10.54
C LYS A 166 -23.64 12.30 11.45
N GLY A 167 -23.96 12.37 12.74
CA GLY A 167 -23.17 13.10 13.72
C GLY A 167 -21.88 12.38 14.17
N LEU A 168 -21.66 11.12 13.77
CA LEU A 168 -20.42 10.41 14.00
C LEU A 168 -19.39 10.79 12.93
N ILE A 169 -18.35 11.52 13.34
CA ILE A 169 -17.33 12.03 12.40
C ILE A 169 -16.25 10.97 12.15
N GLY A 170 -15.69 10.41 13.19
CA GLY A 170 -14.63 9.42 13.11
C GLY A 170 -13.94 9.22 14.46
N VAL A 171 -12.79 8.63 14.47
CA VAL A 171 -11.89 8.63 15.64
C VAL A 171 -10.81 9.69 15.44
N VAL A 172 -10.12 10.07 16.53
CA VAL A 172 -9.05 11.08 16.48
C VAL A 172 -8.00 10.73 15.43
N ALA A 173 -7.63 9.45 15.31
CA ALA A 173 -6.68 8.97 14.29
C ALA A 173 -7.15 9.22 12.84
N ASP A 174 -8.45 9.29 12.59
CA ASP A 174 -8.99 9.57 11.24
C ASP A 174 -8.90 11.04 10.85
N ILE A 175 -8.77 11.93 11.85
CA ILE A 175 -8.85 13.38 11.68
C ILE A 175 -7.47 14.01 11.60
N ILE A 176 -6.53 13.54 12.43
CA ILE A 176 -5.20 14.09 12.54
C ILE A 176 -4.29 13.53 11.44
N LYS A 177 -3.70 14.43 10.64
CA LYS A 177 -2.64 14.12 9.69
C LYS A 177 -1.32 14.63 10.24
N VAL A 178 -0.26 13.84 10.09
CA VAL A 178 1.07 14.18 10.61
C VAL A 178 2.15 13.73 9.63
N GLU A 179 3.24 14.47 9.56
CA GLU A 179 4.41 14.08 8.78
C GLU A 179 5.11 12.87 9.44
N LYS A 180 5.71 12.03 8.59
CA LYS A 180 6.37 10.77 9.02
C LYS A 180 7.35 10.97 10.18
N GLU A 181 8.06 12.08 10.19
CA GLU A 181 9.05 12.41 11.20
C GLU A 181 8.43 12.55 12.61
N TYR A 182 7.19 13.03 12.69
CA TYR A 182 6.51 13.31 13.96
C TYR A 182 5.48 12.25 14.38
N GLU A 183 5.24 11.21 13.54
CA GLU A 183 4.21 10.21 13.80
C GLU A 183 4.31 9.58 15.19
N ILE A 184 5.50 9.12 15.55
CA ILE A 184 5.75 8.44 16.85
C ILE A 184 5.51 9.40 18.01
N ALA A 185 6.03 10.62 17.89
CA ALA A 185 5.88 11.65 18.92
C ALA A 185 4.40 12.01 19.14
N ILE A 186 3.66 12.23 18.06
CA ILE A 186 2.24 12.62 18.12
C ILE A 186 1.37 11.46 18.61
N GLU A 187 1.64 10.23 18.16
CA GLU A 187 0.93 9.05 18.63
C GLU A 187 1.14 8.84 20.13
N THR A 188 2.37 9.01 20.60
CA THR A 188 2.70 8.97 22.03
C THR A 188 2.05 10.11 22.81
N ALA A 189 2.06 11.31 22.26
CA ALA A 189 1.41 12.47 22.86
C ALA A 189 -0.11 12.27 23.02
N LEU A 190 -0.77 11.69 22.02
CA LEU A 190 -2.20 11.36 22.07
C LEU A 190 -2.49 10.18 23.00
N GLY A 191 -1.60 9.19 23.02
CA GLY A 191 -1.78 7.97 23.81
C GLY A 191 -3.15 7.33 23.54
N GLY A 192 -3.89 7.00 24.60
CA GLY A 192 -5.23 6.41 24.47
C GLY A 192 -6.26 7.31 23.77
N SER A 193 -6.03 8.62 23.73
CA SER A 193 -6.96 9.57 23.12
C SER A 193 -7.03 9.45 21.60
N ILE A 194 -6.04 8.82 20.98
CA ILE A 194 -6.01 8.56 19.53
C ILE A 194 -7.23 7.75 19.05
N GLN A 195 -7.81 6.94 19.94
CA GLN A 195 -8.98 6.11 19.65
C GLN A 195 -10.30 6.75 20.07
N ASN A 196 -10.29 7.95 20.66
CA ASN A 196 -11.51 8.61 21.07
C ASN A 196 -12.37 8.96 19.87
N ILE A 197 -13.69 8.81 20.03
CA ILE A 197 -14.67 9.03 18.99
C ILE A 197 -15.04 10.51 18.95
N VAL A 198 -14.95 11.11 17.80
CA VAL A 198 -15.33 12.51 17.57
C VAL A 198 -16.75 12.57 17.07
N THR A 199 -17.57 13.40 17.68
CA THR A 199 -18.96 13.66 17.31
C THR A 199 -19.16 15.14 17.03
N ASP A 200 -20.18 15.45 16.25
CA ASP A 200 -20.58 16.83 15.95
C ASP A 200 -20.99 17.59 17.22
N ASN A 201 -21.78 16.94 18.09
CA ASN A 201 -22.31 17.53 19.31
C ASN A 201 -22.50 16.49 20.42
N GLU A 202 -22.91 16.97 21.59
CA GLU A 202 -23.17 16.18 22.80
C GLU A 202 -24.36 15.23 22.67
N ASP A 203 -25.37 15.58 21.88
CA ASP A 203 -26.54 14.73 21.70
C ASP A 203 -26.20 13.46 20.93
N THR A 204 -25.37 13.56 19.91
CA THR A 204 -24.84 12.39 19.20
C THR A 204 -24.02 11.50 20.15
N ALA A 205 -23.14 12.12 20.94
CA ALA A 205 -22.37 11.39 21.96
C ALA A 205 -23.28 10.66 22.95
N LYS A 206 -24.32 11.32 23.46
CA LYS A 206 -25.31 10.76 24.37
C LYS A 206 -26.06 9.57 23.76
N ARG A 207 -26.50 9.66 22.51
CA ARG A 207 -27.16 8.55 21.80
C ARG A 207 -26.22 7.34 21.70
N MET A 208 -24.97 7.55 21.38
CA MET A 208 -23.99 6.47 21.23
C MET A 208 -23.58 5.86 22.58
N ILE A 209 -23.51 6.65 23.63
CA ILE A 209 -23.33 6.15 25.01
C ILE A 209 -24.51 5.27 25.41
N ALA A 210 -25.74 5.70 25.13
CA ALA A 210 -26.93 4.89 25.37
C ALA A 210 -26.94 3.58 24.55
N PHE A 211 -26.52 3.65 23.28
CA PHE A 211 -26.34 2.48 22.43
C PHE A 211 -25.35 1.47 23.03
N LEU A 212 -24.18 1.93 23.45
CA LEU A 212 -23.17 1.09 24.10
C LEU A 212 -23.70 0.45 25.37
N LYS A 213 -24.39 1.21 26.20
CA LYS A 213 -24.97 0.75 27.48
C LYS A 213 -26.07 -0.29 27.24
N LYS A 214 -26.99 -0.04 26.32
CA LYS A 214 -28.10 -0.95 25.97
C LYS A 214 -27.59 -2.31 25.50
N ASN A 215 -26.53 -2.32 24.69
CA ASN A 215 -26.01 -3.52 24.07
C ASN A 215 -24.84 -4.14 24.84
N LYS A 216 -24.44 -3.58 25.98
CA LYS A 216 -23.31 -4.04 26.80
C LYS A 216 -21.98 -4.16 26.02
N TYR A 217 -21.71 -3.23 25.10
CA TYR A 217 -20.54 -3.22 24.24
C TYR A 217 -19.30 -2.59 24.88
N GLY A 218 -19.34 -2.26 26.16
CA GLY A 218 -18.24 -1.65 26.88
C GLY A 218 -18.31 -0.12 26.88
N ARG A 219 -17.17 0.54 27.06
CA ARG A 219 -17.06 2.01 27.20
C ARG A 219 -16.22 2.59 26.08
N ALA A 220 -16.57 3.78 25.64
CA ALA A 220 -15.78 4.61 24.73
C ALA A 220 -15.81 6.06 25.21
N THR A 221 -14.76 6.81 24.87
CA THR A 221 -14.71 8.25 25.11
C THR A 221 -15.17 8.98 23.86
N PHE A 222 -16.04 9.95 24.05
CA PHE A 222 -16.59 10.78 22.99
C PHE A 222 -16.10 12.23 23.15
N LEU A 223 -15.77 12.86 22.05
CA LEU A 223 -15.27 14.24 21.96
C LEU A 223 -16.23 15.06 21.08
N PRO A 224 -17.28 15.68 21.67
CA PRO A 224 -18.18 16.54 20.92
C PRO A 224 -17.46 17.81 20.48
N LEU A 225 -17.49 18.14 19.18
CA LEU A 225 -16.81 19.33 18.64
C LEU A 225 -17.35 20.64 19.22
N THR A 226 -18.64 20.67 19.58
CA THR A 226 -19.27 21.82 20.25
C THR A 226 -18.59 22.19 21.56
N SER A 227 -18.09 21.18 22.30
CA SER A 227 -17.38 21.36 23.57
C SER A 227 -15.88 21.63 23.40
N MET A 228 -15.33 21.50 22.19
CA MET A 228 -13.89 21.59 21.90
C MET A 228 -13.45 22.96 21.36
N LYS A 229 -14.16 24.01 21.73
CA LYS A 229 -13.91 25.38 21.23
C LYS A 229 -12.97 26.23 22.10
N GLY A 230 -12.41 25.64 23.18
CA GLY A 230 -11.57 26.39 24.11
C GLY A 230 -10.14 26.63 23.58
N SER A 231 -9.56 27.76 23.97
CA SER A 231 -8.11 28.00 23.76
C SER A 231 -7.32 27.27 24.85
N TYR A 232 -6.61 26.23 24.48
CA TYR A 232 -5.78 25.45 25.39
C TYR A 232 -4.29 25.72 25.13
N GLY A 233 -3.84 26.91 25.49
CA GLY A 233 -2.44 27.32 25.35
C GLY A 233 -1.50 26.71 26.40
N LEU A 234 -0.23 26.68 26.06
CA LEU A 234 0.86 26.34 27.00
C LEU A 234 1.03 27.47 27.99
N LYS A 235 1.08 27.15 29.29
CA LYS A 235 1.27 28.18 30.34
C LYS A 235 2.66 28.84 30.30
N ASN A 236 3.68 28.13 29.85
CA ASN A 236 5.08 28.56 29.80
C ASN A 236 5.55 28.58 28.30
N GLU A 237 5.13 29.56 27.55
CA GLU A 237 5.49 29.68 26.12
C GLU A 237 7.00 29.86 25.91
N GLU A 238 7.73 30.39 26.90
CA GLU A 238 9.18 30.54 26.85
C GLU A 238 9.88 29.18 26.65
N ALA A 239 9.27 28.08 27.09
CA ALA A 239 9.81 26.75 26.91
C ALA A 239 9.93 26.34 25.44
N LEU A 240 9.17 26.95 24.54
CA LEU A 240 9.25 26.70 23.11
C LEU A 240 10.53 27.22 22.48
N ARG A 241 11.25 28.11 23.15
CA ARG A 241 12.52 28.68 22.68
C ARG A 241 13.75 27.92 23.18
N GLU A 242 13.56 26.87 23.97
CA GLU A 242 14.65 26.10 24.52
C GLU A 242 15.35 25.26 23.43
N LYS A 243 16.64 25.02 23.63
CA LYS A 243 17.42 24.16 22.73
C LYS A 243 16.86 22.76 22.73
N GLY A 244 16.72 22.17 21.55
CA GLY A 244 16.18 20.82 21.36
C GLY A 244 14.67 20.77 21.20
N VAL A 245 13.94 21.88 21.40
CA VAL A 245 12.50 21.95 21.10
C VAL A 245 12.29 22.01 19.59
N ILE A 246 11.36 21.21 19.11
CA ILE A 246 10.90 21.19 17.70
C ILE A 246 9.67 22.10 17.57
N GLY A 247 8.72 21.97 18.47
CA GLY A 247 7.51 22.78 18.47
C GLY A 247 6.46 22.25 19.44
N LEU A 248 5.31 22.89 19.42
CA LEU A 248 4.14 22.44 20.14
C LEU A 248 3.43 21.34 19.32
N ALA A 249 3.04 20.25 19.95
CA ALA A 249 2.51 19.08 19.23
C ALA A 249 1.32 19.39 18.32
N ASN A 250 0.45 20.33 18.69
CA ASN A 250 -0.67 20.73 17.83
C ASN A 250 -0.26 21.55 16.61
N THR A 251 0.93 22.16 16.57
CA THR A 251 1.44 22.88 15.39
C THR A 251 2.17 21.97 14.40
N LEU A 252 2.45 20.73 14.79
CA LEU A 252 3.10 19.71 13.98
C LEU A 252 2.10 18.74 13.32
N VAL A 253 0.81 19.03 13.46
CA VAL A 253 -0.26 18.24 12.85
C VAL A 253 -1.08 19.11 11.90
N HIS A 254 -1.62 18.47 10.86
CA HIS A 254 -2.53 19.08 9.93
C HIS A 254 -3.94 18.55 10.18
N VAL A 255 -4.86 19.46 10.39
CA VAL A 255 -6.30 19.16 10.55
C VAL A 255 -7.11 20.15 9.75
N GLU A 256 -8.33 19.76 9.40
CA GLU A 256 -9.27 20.73 8.81
C GLU A 256 -9.64 21.81 9.82
N PRO A 257 -9.97 23.04 9.40
CA PRO A 257 -10.26 24.17 10.31
C PRO A 257 -11.27 23.90 11.40
N GLN A 258 -12.26 23.06 11.11
CA GLN A 258 -13.29 22.66 12.10
C GLN A 258 -12.73 21.82 13.26
N PHE A 259 -11.56 21.21 13.12
CA PHE A 259 -10.91 20.35 14.12
C PHE A 259 -9.73 21.02 14.85
N GLU A 260 -9.41 22.27 14.55
CA GLU A 260 -8.31 22.99 15.21
C GLU A 260 -8.48 23.05 16.73
N GLY A 261 -9.70 23.29 17.21
CA GLY A 261 -10.02 23.29 18.64
C GLY A 261 -9.77 21.94 19.31
N LEU A 262 -10.11 20.85 18.59
CA LEU A 262 -9.87 19.48 19.04
C LEU A 262 -8.35 19.20 19.14
N ALA A 263 -7.59 19.53 18.10
CA ALA A 263 -6.14 19.35 18.07
C ALA A 263 -5.45 20.17 19.17
N ALA A 264 -5.87 21.43 19.37
CA ALA A 264 -5.37 22.30 20.43
C ALA A 264 -5.66 21.72 21.83
N GLN A 265 -6.83 21.15 22.04
CA GLN A 265 -7.19 20.54 23.32
C GLN A 265 -6.37 19.29 23.62
N LEU A 266 -6.16 18.43 22.63
CA LEU A 266 -5.46 17.16 22.80
C LEU A 266 -3.94 17.33 22.87
N LEU A 267 -3.37 18.23 22.07
CA LEU A 267 -1.94 18.36 21.82
C LEU A 267 -1.35 19.70 22.23
N GLY A 268 -2.16 20.75 22.46
CA GLY A 268 -1.69 22.12 22.69
C GLY A 268 -0.96 22.34 24.02
N ARG A 269 -0.76 21.31 24.83
CA ARG A 269 0.04 21.36 26.07
C ARG A 269 1.23 20.42 26.04
N THR A 270 1.51 19.77 24.92
CA THR A 270 2.64 18.85 24.77
C THR A 270 3.68 19.46 23.85
N ILE A 271 4.89 19.56 24.32
CA ILE A 271 6.05 20.06 23.55
C ILE A 271 6.77 18.86 22.98
N VAL A 272 7.08 18.92 21.68
CA VAL A 272 7.90 17.92 20.99
C VAL A 272 9.36 18.37 21.07
N VAL A 273 10.21 17.48 21.54
CA VAL A 273 11.66 17.69 21.70
C VAL A 273 12.43 16.65 20.89
N ARG A 274 13.67 16.97 20.57
CA ARG A 274 14.50 16.10 19.71
C ARG A 274 14.92 14.83 20.41
N THR A 275 15.45 14.95 21.63
CA THR A 275 16.02 13.84 22.40
C THR A 275 15.49 13.83 23.82
N ILE A 276 15.67 12.69 24.50
CA ILE A 276 15.28 12.55 25.89
C ILE A 276 16.14 13.44 26.83
N ASP A 277 17.40 13.64 26.47
CA ASP A 277 18.30 14.51 27.26
C ASP A 277 17.85 15.97 27.23
N ASP A 278 17.47 16.46 26.03
CA ASP A 278 16.86 17.79 25.89
C ASP A 278 15.59 17.89 26.73
N GLY A 279 14.73 16.85 26.64
CA GLY A 279 13.48 16.78 27.39
C GLY A 279 13.72 16.84 28.92
N ILE A 280 14.68 16.09 29.44
CA ILE A 280 15.04 16.09 30.87
C ILE A 280 15.56 17.45 31.29
N ALA A 281 16.43 18.06 30.50
CA ALA A 281 16.99 19.39 30.81
C ALA A 281 15.88 20.45 30.90
N ILE A 282 14.97 20.45 29.95
CA ILE A 282 13.81 21.35 29.89
C ILE A 282 12.87 21.07 31.09
N ALA A 283 12.51 19.80 31.32
CA ALA A 283 11.63 19.42 32.41
C ALA A 283 12.16 19.92 33.79
N ARG A 284 13.45 19.76 34.05
CA ARG A 284 14.12 20.24 35.27
C ARG A 284 14.06 21.77 35.40
N LYS A 285 14.36 22.49 34.29
CA LYS A 285 14.34 23.97 34.28
C LYS A 285 12.96 24.52 34.62
N TYR A 286 11.90 23.87 34.11
CA TYR A 286 10.51 24.29 34.36
C TYR A 286 9.83 23.51 35.49
N ARG A 287 10.60 23.03 36.47
CA ARG A 287 10.12 22.38 37.68
C ARG A 287 9.14 21.23 37.44
N GLN A 288 9.37 20.49 36.38
CA GLN A 288 8.57 19.33 36.00
C GLN A 288 7.05 19.64 35.78
N THR A 289 6.75 20.83 35.30
CA THR A 289 5.37 21.25 35.04
C THR A 289 4.92 20.99 33.57
N LEU A 290 5.90 20.69 32.70
CA LEU A 290 5.67 20.52 31.24
C LEU A 290 5.44 19.06 30.89
N ARG A 291 4.65 18.85 29.86
CA ARG A 291 4.52 17.57 29.20
C ARG A 291 5.36 17.61 27.93
N LEU A 292 6.33 16.72 27.83
CA LEU A 292 7.31 16.68 26.76
C LEU A 292 7.30 15.29 26.11
N VAL A 293 7.44 15.24 24.80
CA VAL A 293 7.56 13.99 24.05
C VAL A 293 8.72 14.10 23.08
N THR A 294 9.53 13.06 22.95
CA THR A 294 10.64 13.00 22.00
C THR A 294 10.18 12.47 20.64
N LEU A 295 11.00 12.65 19.61
CA LEU A 295 10.75 12.05 18.29
C LEU A 295 10.72 10.51 18.34
N GLU A 296 11.45 9.91 19.27
CA GLU A 296 11.50 8.46 19.46
C GLU A 296 10.32 7.93 20.31
N GLY A 297 9.50 8.82 20.84
CA GLY A 297 8.29 8.46 21.58
C GLY A 297 8.49 8.28 23.10
N GLU A 298 9.53 8.87 23.67
CA GLU A 298 9.60 8.96 25.11
C GLU A 298 8.76 10.13 25.61
N LEU A 299 8.03 9.90 26.68
CA LEU A 299 7.10 10.86 27.27
C LEU A 299 7.55 11.24 28.67
N ILE A 300 7.68 12.52 28.90
CA ILE A 300 7.90 13.09 30.24
C ILE A 300 6.63 13.82 30.67
N ASN A 301 5.98 13.34 31.71
CA ASN A 301 4.77 13.96 32.22
C ASN A 301 5.06 15.01 33.31
N PRO A 302 4.14 15.95 33.51
CA PRO A 302 4.16 16.78 34.69
C PRO A 302 4.27 15.92 35.97
N GLY A 303 5.13 16.35 36.91
CA GLY A 303 5.44 15.56 38.10
C GLY A 303 6.62 14.58 37.92
N GLY A 304 7.22 14.51 36.72
CA GLY A 304 8.50 13.85 36.48
C GLY A 304 8.41 12.36 36.15
N SER A 305 7.22 11.80 36.00
CA SER A 305 7.10 10.43 35.48
C SER A 305 7.53 10.36 34.03
N MET A 306 8.30 9.33 33.71
CA MET A 306 8.83 9.10 32.37
C MET A 306 8.32 7.77 31.84
N THR A 307 7.93 7.77 30.59
CA THR A 307 7.53 6.55 29.84
C THR A 307 8.40 6.49 28.60
N GLY A 308 9.05 5.37 28.38
CA GLY A 308 9.92 5.14 27.22
C GLY A 308 10.18 3.66 27.02
N GLY A 309 10.93 3.33 26.01
CA GLY A 309 11.26 1.97 25.62
C GLY A 309 11.01 1.75 24.11
N ALA A 310 11.30 0.56 23.60
CA ALA A 310 11.12 0.28 22.18
C ALA A 310 9.65 0.44 21.78
N PHE A 311 9.39 1.37 20.87
CA PHE A 311 8.05 1.59 20.33
C PHE A 311 7.66 0.37 19.47
N LYS A 312 6.67 -0.39 19.91
CA LYS A 312 6.15 -1.50 19.11
C LYS A 312 5.23 -0.96 18.02
N ASN A 313 5.61 -1.15 16.76
CA ASN A 313 4.85 -0.74 15.57
C ASN A 313 3.46 -1.38 15.42
N SER A 314 2.96 -2.06 16.45
CA SER A 314 1.70 -2.83 16.36
C SER A 314 0.42 -1.97 16.34
N SER A 315 0.51 -0.69 16.62
CA SER A 315 -0.66 0.20 16.73
C SER A 315 -0.52 1.54 15.99
N ASN A 316 0.42 1.67 15.06
CA ASN A 316 0.62 2.93 14.31
C ASN A 316 -0.63 3.35 13.54
N LEU A 317 -1.60 3.91 14.27
CA LEU A 317 -2.89 4.30 13.71
C LEU A 317 -2.75 5.52 12.78
N LEU A 318 -1.83 6.43 13.10
CA LEU A 318 -1.55 7.61 12.28
C LEU A 318 -0.81 7.23 10.99
N SER A 319 0.18 6.34 11.07
CA SER A 319 0.92 5.90 9.90
C SER A 319 0.08 5.14 8.88
N ARG A 320 -0.92 4.38 9.34
CA ARG A 320 -1.82 3.62 8.44
C ARG A 320 -2.48 4.49 7.38
N ARG A 321 -2.98 5.66 7.77
CA ARG A 321 -3.64 6.56 6.83
C ARG A 321 -2.66 7.07 5.78
N ARG A 322 -1.47 7.51 6.20
CA ARG A 322 -0.41 7.94 5.28
C ARG A 322 0.02 6.80 4.38
N GLU A 323 0.22 5.60 4.94
CA GLU A 323 0.56 4.41 4.15
C GLU A 323 -0.51 4.11 3.10
N ILE A 324 -1.80 4.21 3.43
CA ILE A 324 -2.89 4.05 2.46
C ILE A 324 -2.75 5.08 1.34
N GLU A 325 -2.57 6.36 1.65
CA GLU A 325 -2.41 7.42 0.64
C GLU A 325 -1.15 7.20 -0.25
N GLU A 326 -0.05 6.73 0.33
CA GLU A 326 1.18 6.38 -0.40
C GLU A 326 0.96 5.15 -1.29
N PHE A 327 0.30 4.12 -0.78
CA PHE A 327 -0.04 2.94 -1.59
C PHE A 327 -1.04 3.25 -2.69
N GLU A 328 -2.03 4.12 -2.46
CA GLU A 328 -2.96 4.57 -3.50
C GLU A 328 -2.24 5.24 -4.66
N LYS A 329 -1.29 6.14 -4.37
CA LYS A 329 -0.47 6.78 -5.40
C LYS A 329 0.39 5.76 -6.14
N THR A 330 1.03 4.86 -5.40
CA THR A 330 1.89 3.82 -5.98
C THR A 330 1.08 2.86 -6.87
N VAL A 331 -0.08 2.41 -6.41
CA VAL A 331 -0.97 1.52 -7.16
C VAL A 331 -1.50 2.21 -8.41
N ALA A 332 -1.89 3.49 -8.31
CA ALA A 332 -2.34 4.28 -9.45
C ALA A 332 -1.23 4.46 -10.51
N MET A 333 -0.01 4.74 -10.07
CA MET A 333 1.16 4.85 -10.95
C MET A 333 1.47 3.50 -11.63
N LEU A 334 1.56 2.43 -10.85
CA LEU A 334 1.82 1.08 -11.38
C LEU A 334 0.75 0.65 -12.37
N LYS A 335 -0.52 0.98 -12.12
CA LYS A 335 -1.62 0.69 -13.04
C LYS A 335 -1.45 1.44 -14.36
N SER A 336 -1.13 2.72 -14.30
CA SER A 336 -0.88 3.54 -15.49
C SER A 336 0.29 3.01 -16.32
N ASP A 337 1.39 2.65 -15.64
CA ASP A 337 2.57 2.08 -16.29
C ASP A 337 2.27 0.71 -16.93
N MET A 338 1.51 -0.12 -16.23
CA MET A 338 1.05 -1.42 -16.73
C MET A 338 0.16 -1.27 -17.97
N ASP A 339 -0.84 -0.37 -17.92
CA ASP A 339 -1.73 -0.09 -19.04
C ASP A 339 -0.95 0.43 -20.27
N ALA A 340 0.07 1.25 -20.06
CA ALA A 340 0.97 1.70 -21.12
C ALA A 340 1.80 0.55 -21.72
N MET A 341 2.34 -0.32 -20.84
CA MET A 341 3.11 -1.50 -21.28
C MET A 341 2.23 -2.51 -22.03
N GLU A 342 0.98 -2.72 -21.60
CA GLU A 342 0.02 -3.59 -22.31
C GLU A 342 -0.27 -3.08 -23.72
N LYS A 343 -0.46 -1.78 -23.89
CA LYS A 343 -0.61 -1.14 -25.19
C LYS A 343 0.63 -1.35 -26.06
N ASP A 344 1.80 -1.19 -25.48
CA ASP A 344 3.08 -1.39 -26.16
C ASP A 344 3.26 -2.85 -26.61
N VAL A 345 2.97 -3.81 -25.73
CA VAL A 345 2.99 -5.25 -26.05
C VAL A 345 2.01 -5.55 -27.17
N SER A 346 0.82 -4.97 -27.11
CA SER A 346 -0.21 -5.15 -28.14
C SER A 346 0.22 -4.57 -29.49
N ARG A 347 0.86 -3.39 -29.47
CA ARG A 347 1.40 -2.75 -30.69
C ARG A 347 2.49 -3.61 -31.32
N VAL A 348 3.49 -4.02 -30.56
CA VAL A 348 4.59 -4.86 -31.09
C VAL A 348 4.08 -6.20 -31.58
N LYS A 349 3.09 -6.78 -30.89
CA LYS A 349 2.42 -8.00 -31.32
C LYS A 349 1.66 -7.81 -32.64
N ALA A 350 0.98 -6.67 -32.82
CA ALA A 350 0.30 -6.32 -34.05
C ALA A 350 1.31 -6.08 -35.18
N GLU A 351 2.36 -5.31 -34.96
CA GLU A 351 3.43 -5.08 -35.94
C GLU A 351 4.08 -6.40 -36.39
N ARG A 352 4.34 -7.30 -35.44
CA ARG A 352 4.81 -8.64 -35.79
C ARG A 352 3.79 -9.41 -36.62
N GLY A 353 2.48 -9.30 -36.30
CA GLY A 353 1.39 -9.89 -37.07
C GLY A 353 1.35 -9.37 -38.51
N THR A 354 1.53 -8.07 -38.71
CA THR A 354 1.60 -7.48 -40.07
C THR A 354 2.81 -7.99 -40.86
N CYS A 355 3.97 -8.20 -40.18
CA CYS A 355 5.13 -8.80 -40.81
C CYS A 355 4.87 -10.26 -41.26
N TYR A 356 4.16 -11.05 -40.47
CA TYR A 356 3.74 -12.40 -40.85
C TYR A 356 2.79 -12.36 -42.05
N ASN A 357 1.79 -11.49 -42.04
CA ASN A 357 0.88 -11.31 -43.16
C ASN A 357 1.63 -10.88 -44.44
N ALA A 358 2.61 -9.97 -44.32
CA ALA A 358 3.44 -9.55 -45.45
C ALA A 358 4.28 -10.71 -46.00
N ILE A 359 4.78 -11.61 -45.15
CA ILE A 359 5.45 -12.84 -45.63
C ILE A 359 4.47 -13.74 -46.34
N ASP A 360 3.28 -13.96 -45.77
CA ASP A 360 2.23 -14.79 -46.41
C ASP A 360 1.82 -14.24 -47.76
N GLU A 361 1.66 -12.92 -47.92
CA GLU A 361 1.36 -12.27 -49.20
C GLU A 361 2.47 -12.48 -50.23
N ILE A 362 3.75 -12.30 -49.80
CA ILE A 362 4.89 -12.51 -50.70
C ILE A 362 4.98 -14.00 -51.08
N GLN A 363 4.75 -14.91 -50.15
CA GLN A 363 4.74 -16.36 -50.41
C GLN A 363 3.61 -16.73 -51.37
N HIS A 364 2.44 -16.11 -51.22
CA HIS A 364 1.32 -16.31 -52.16
C HIS A 364 1.68 -15.83 -53.58
N CYS A 365 2.35 -14.67 -53.71
CA CYS A 365 2.85 -14.18 -54.98
C CYS A 365 3.87 -15.15 -55.62
N LEU A 366 4.76 -15.73 -54.82
CA LEU A 366 5.75 -16.72 -55.28
C LEU A 366 5.10 -18.02 -55.77
N LEU A 367 4.02 -18.46 -55.09
CA LEU A 367 3.24 -19.64 -55.54
C LEU A 367 2.55 -19.42 -56.90
N TYR A 368 2.05 -18.20 -57.18
CA TYR A 368 1.41 -17.85 -58.45
C TYR A 368 2.42 -17.64 -59.57
N THR A 369 3.67 -17.29 -59.27
CA THR A 369 4.74 -17.15 -60.28
C THR A 369 5.43 -18.48 -60.59
N SER A 370 5.14 -19.52 -59.84
CA SER A 370 5.62 -20.88 -60.09
C SER A 370 4.71 -21.55 -61.12
N PRO A 371 5.23 -22.07 -62.24
CA PRO A 371 4.37 -22.77 -63.23
C PRO A 371 3.64 -23.94 -62.56
N SER A 372 2.34 -24.02 -62.76
CA SER A 372 1.51 -25.10 -62.25
C SER A 372 2.06 -26.46 -62.67
N PRO A 373 1.99 -27.50 -61.82
CA PRO A 373 2.28 -28.87 -62.25
C PRO A 373 1.49 -29.31 -63.49
N ARG A 374 0.36 -28.67 -63.78
CA ARG A 374 -0.44 -28.90 -65.01
C ARG A 374 0.20 -28.29 -66.27
N ASP A 375 0.97 -27.22 -66.13
CA ASP A 375 1.65 -26.58 -67.28
C ASP A 375 2.93 -27.32 -67.63
N ARG A 376 3.41 -28.26 -66.81
CA ARG A 376 4.52 -29.16 -67.12
C ARG A 376 4.09 -30.39 -67.96
N SER A 377 2.80 -30.64 -68.04
CA SER A 377 2.23 -31.79 -68.85
C SER A 377 1.92 -31.46 -70.31
N LEU A 378 2.19 -30.23 -70.74
CA LEU A 378 2.04 -29.74 -72.08
C LEU A 378 3.41 -29.47 -72.73
#